data_e65725cc551e6ea3da36a4d793e19593
#
_entry.id   e65725cc551e6ea3da36a4d793e19593
#
_cell.length_a   1.000
_cell.length_b   1.000
_cell.length_c   1.000
_cell.angle_alpha   90.00
_cell.angle_beta   90.00
_cell.angle_gamma   90.00
#
_symmetry.space_group_name_H-M   'P 1'
#
loop_
_entity.id
_entity.type
_entity.pdbx_description
1 polymer ?
#
loop_
_entity_poly.entity_id
_entity_poly.type
_entity_poly.pdbx_seq_one_letter_code
_entity_poly.pdbx_strand_id
1 'polypeptide(L)'
;MSDLARAARRSSRSANDSTALQALARAGYVASGVLHLLLGWLAVRLAFGSSEGSADQQGALRELAAAPGGALLLWLTAAGFAGLALWQLTEAAAGVPGTDTAKQVGARVKAAAKAVLYGALAGTAVRVVTGSSGGGSEEGLTADLVRAPAGRWLVAVVGAVIVGVGVFHVVKGWRKSFRDDLRATGTGAAGQAVLRLGTVGYVAKGIALGVLGGLFVAAAVTADPEKAGGLDDALRTIREQPFGVVLLVATGLGIAAYGVYSFARAKYARL
;
A
#
# COMPACT_ATOMS: atom_id res chain seq x y z
N MET A 1 -13.26 24.96 22.09
CA MET A 1 -12.49 23.70 21.95
C MET A 1 -12.10 23.28 23.35
N SER A 2 -12.47 22.05 23.76
CA SER A 2 -12.19 21.55 25.11
C SER A 2 -10.69 21.40 25.39
N ASP A 3 -10.27 21.53 26.65
CA ASP A 3 -8.87 21.40 27.08
C ASP A 3 -8.32 20.01 26.76
N LEU A 4 -9.18 18.97 26.77
CA LEU A 4 -8.87 17.61 26.33
C LEU A 4 -8.43 17.55 24.86
N ALA A 5 -9.08 18.28 23.97
CA ALA A 5 -8.69 18.31 22.56
C ALA A 5 -7.34 19.02 22.34
N ARG A 6 -7.05 20.04 23.17
CA ARG A 6 -5.73 20.72 23.17
C ARG A 6 -4.63 19.82 23.72
N ALA A 7 -4.89 19.11 24.81
CA ALA A 7 -3.95 18.15 25.39
C ALA A 7 -3.64 17.00 24.42
N ALA A 8 -4.67 16.38 23.82
CA ALA A 8 -4.49 15.32 22.83
C ALA A 8 -3.65 15.77 21.62
N ARG A 9 -3.87 17.00 21.12
CA ARG A 9 -3.06 17.57 20.03
C ARG A 9 -1.61 17.84 20.42
N ARG A 10 -1.35 18.27 21.66
CA ARG A 10 0.03 18.46 22.17
C ARG A 10 0.75 17.13 22.27
N SER A 11 0.11 16.12 22.87
CA SER A 11 0.66 14.75 22.97
C SER A 11 0.96 14.15 21.60
N SER A 12 0.05 14.30 20.64
CA SER A 12 0.25 13.77 19.28
C SER A 12 1.41 14.47 18.55
N ARG A 13 1.58 15.78 18.75
CA ARG A 13 2.72 16.51 18.17
C ARG A 13 4.04 16.09 18.82
N SER A 14 4.08 15.99 20.14
CA SER A 14 5.26 15.52 20.86
C SER A 14 5.63 14.09 20.47
N ALA A 15 4.64 13.23 20.21
CA ALA A 15 4.89 11.88 19.68
C ALA A 15 5.48 11.92 18.26
N ASN A 16 4.95 12.77 17.36
CA ASN A 16 5.48 12.96 16.00
C ASN A 16 6.92 13.50 16.00
N ASP A 17 7.27 14.34 16.97
CA ASP A 17 8.63 14.88 17.11
C ASP A 17 9.59 13.87 17.75
N SER A 18 9.12 12.68 18.18
CA SER A 18 9.97 11.67 18.79
C SER A 18 10.86 10.99 17.74
N THR A 19 12.17 10.98 18.02
CA THR A 19 13.18 10.31 17.16
C THR A 19 12.87 8.83 16.95
N ALA A 20 12.33 8.16 17.98
CA ALA A 20 11.99 6.74 17.91
C ALA A 20 10.84 6.48 16.92
N LEU A 21 9.77 7.30 16.96
CA LEU A 21 8.65 7.14 16.04
C LEU A 21 9.04 7.46 14.60
N GLN A 22 9.88 8.49 14.40
CA GLN A 22 10.44 8.79 13.07
C GLN A 22 11.32 7.65 12.55
N ALA A 23 12.14 7.03 13.41
CA ALA A 23 12.94 5.87 13.03
C ALA A 23 12.08 4.67 12.64
N LEU A 24 11.02 4.37 13.40
CA LEU A 24 10.05 3.33 13.07
C LEU A 24 9.32 3.61 11.74
N ALA A 25 8.89 4.84 11.52
CA ALA A 25 8.26 5.22 10.25
C ALA A 25 9.23 5.06 9.06
N ARG A 26 10.51 5.40 9.22
CA ARG A 26 11.55 5.17 8.21
C ARG A 26 11.77 3.68 7.95
N ALA A 27 11.85 2.86 9.00
CA ALA A 27 11.92 1.41 8.88
C ALA A 27 10.73 0.84 8.12
N GLY A 28 9.52 1.38 8.34
CA GLY A 28 8.32 1.03 7.58
C GLY A 28 8.39 1.38 6.09
N TYR A 29 9.03 2.49 5.71
CA TYR A 29 9.28 2.77 4.29
C TYR A 29 10.31 1.80 3.68
N VAL A 30 11.30 1.35 4.44
CA VAL A 30 12.22 0.30 4.01
C VAL A 30 11.46 -1.02 3.81
N ALA A 31 10.65 -1.43 4.78
CA ALA A 31 9.80 -2.61 4.67
C ALA A 31 8.85 -2.55 3.45
N SER A 32 8.21 -1.39 3.24
CA SER A 32 7.40 -1.14 2.05
C SER A 32 8.22 -1.24 0.76
N GLY A 33 9.48 -0.80 0.78
CA GLY A 33 10.41 -0.93 -0.35
C GLY A 33 10.67 -2.39 -0.71
N VAL A 34 11.04 -3.20 0.27
CA VAL A 34 11.28 -4.64 0.11
C VAL A 34 10.02 -5.34 -0.40
N LEU A 35 8.86 -5.08 0.21
CA LEU A 35 7.59 -5.67 -0.19
C LEU A 35 7.26 -5.38 -1.66
N HIS A 36 7.42 -4.13 -2.11
CA HIS A 36 7.12 -3.78 -3.51
C HIS A 36 8.16 -4.32 -4.50
N LEU A 37 9.42 -4.53 -4.09
CA LEU A 37 10.40 -5.24 -4.92
C LEU A 37 9.99 -6.70 -5.12
N LEU A 38 9.57 -7.38 -4.05
CA LEU A 38 9.08 -8.76 -4.13
C LEU A 38 7.79 -8.87 -4.95
N LEU A 39 6.84 -7.96 -4.75
CA LEU A 39 5.62 -7.88 -5.59
C LEU A 39 5.96 -7.69 -7.07
N GLY A 40 6.88 -6.78 -7.37
CA GLY A 40 7.33 -6.56 -8.75
C GLY A 40 8.00 -7.80 -9.35
N TRP A 41 8.81 -8.49 -8.57
CA TRP A 41 9.43 -9.76 -8.96
C TRP A 41 8.39 -10.85 -9.22
N LEU A 42 7.43 -11.04 -8.31
CA LEU A 42 6.33 -12.02 -8.47
C LEU A 42 5.47 -11.70 -9.70
N ALA A 43 5.16 -10.44 -9.95
CA ALA A 43 4.44 -10.01 -11.15
C ALA A 43 5.22 -10.35 -12.44
N VAL A 44 6.54 -10.16 -12.45
CA VAL A 44 7.38 -10.56 -13.59
C VAL A 44 7.41 -12.08 -13.75
N ARG A 45 7.55 -12.84 -12.67
CA ARG A 45 7.46 -14.32 -12.72
C ARG A 45 6.11 -14.78 -13.27
N LEU A 46 5.02 -14.18 -12.82
CA LEU A 46 3.67 -14.45 -13.30
C LEU A 46 3.54 -14.19 -14.81
N ALA A 47 4.18 -13.14 -15.34
CA ALA A 47 4.18 -12.84 -16.76
C ALA A 47 4.75 -13.98 -17.61
N PHE A 48 5.79 -14.67 -17.12
CA PHE A 48 6.43 -15.80 -17.81
C PHE A 48 5.83 -17.17 -17.46
N GLY A 49 4.66 -17.21 -16.81
CA GLY A 49 3.91 -18.46 -16.60
C GLY A 49 4.23 -19.19 -15.30
N SER A 50 5.03 -18.63 -14.41
CA SER A 50 5.21 -19.21 -13.07
C SER A 50 3.91 -19.12 -12.31
N SER A 51 3.31 -20.28 -12.00
CA SER A 51 2.09 -20.39 -11.18
C SER A 51 2.42 -20.55 -9.67
N GLU A 52 3.69 -20.69 -9.33
CA GLU A 52 4.12 -20.86 -7.94
C GLU A 52 4.04 -19.54 -7.18
N GLY A 53 3.21 -19.52 -6.14
CA GLY A 53 3.00 -18.38 -5.27
C GLY A 53 2.00 -17.36 -5.82
N SER A 54 1.42 -16.56 -4.95
CA SER A 54 0.53 -15.48 -5.33
C SER A 54 1.29 -14.16 -5.45
N ALA A 55 0.98 -13.38 -6.50
CA ALA A 55 1.62 -12.08 -6.75
C ALA A 55 0.92 -10.96 -5.97
N ASP A 56 0.77 -11.15 -4.69
CA ASP A 56 0.15 -10.25 -3.71
C ASP A 56 1.05 -10.00 -2.50
N GLN A 57 0.54 -9.25 -1.52
CA GLN A 57 1.28 -8.94 -0.31
C GLN A 57 1.59 -10.19 0.53
N GLN A 58 0.70 -11.17 0.55
CA GLN A 58 0.92 -12.43 1.30
C GLN A 58 2.00 -13.28 0.62
N GLY A 59 1.95 -13.40 -0.71
CA GLY A 59 2.98 -14.08 -1.48
C GLY A 59 4.35 -13.45 -1.28
N ALA A 60 4.45 -12.12 -1.35
CA ALA A 60 5.70 -11.41 -1.10
C ALA A 60 6.24 -11.64 0.32
N LEU A 61 5.37 -11.69 1.34
CA LEU A 61 5.79 -11.99 2.72
C LEU A 61 6.20 -13.45 2.89
N ARG A 62 5.56 -14.40 2.18
CA ARG A 62 5.97 -15.81 2.17
C ARG A 62 7.32 -16.01 1.49
N GLU A 63 7.57 -15.36 0.35
CA GLU A 63 8.89 -15.36 -0.29
C GLU A 63 9.97 -14.79 0.65
N LEU A 64 9.64 -13.71 1.37
CA LEU A 64 10.53 -13.16 2.38
C LEU A 64 10.79 -14.17 3.51
N ALA A 65 9.77 -14.93 3.95
CA ALA A 65 9.90 -15.96 4.98
C ALA A 65 10.84 -17.09 4.56
N ALA A 66 10.81 -17.47 3.29
CA ALA A 66 11.64 -18.55 2.74
C ALA A 66 13.11 -18.15 2.55
N ALA A 67 13.42 -16.84 2.55
CA ALA A 67 14.78 -16.35 2.39
C ALA A 67 15.64 -16.64 3.64
N PRO A 68 16.96 -16.84 3.50
CA PRO A 68 17.87 -16.93 4.65
C PRO A 68 17.73 -15.71 5.58
N GLY A 69 17.45 -15.95 6.87
CA GLY A 69 17.15 -14.87 7.82
C GLY A 69 15.75 -14.26 7.69
N GLY A 70 14.86 -14.87 6.90
CA GLY A 70 13.53 -14.37 6.58
C GLY A 70 12.67 -14.07 7.80
N ALA A 71 12.73 -14.89 8.84
CA ALA A 71 12.00 -14.64 10.08
C ALA A 71 12.41 -13.29 10.73
N LEU A 72 13.70 -12.97 10.78
CA LEU A 72 14.17 -11.68 11.29
C LEU A 72 13.66 -10.53 10.41
N LEU A 73 13.75 -10.68 9.08
CA LEU A 73 13.28 -9.68 8.13
C LEU A 73 11.76 -9.46 8.24
N LEU A 74 10.98 -10.52 8.49
CA LEU A 74 9.54 -10.42 8.73
C LEU A 74 9.21 -9.67 10.02
N TRP A 75 9.94 -9.94 11.12
CA TRP A 75 9.77 -9.19 12.36
C TRP A 75 10.11 -7.71 12.20
N LEU A 76 11.20 -7.40 11.48
CA LEU A 76 11.56 -6.01 11.15
C LEU A 76 10.50 -5.35 10.26
N THR A 77 9.94 -6.10 9.30
CA THR A 77 8.86 -5.64 8.44
C THR A 77 7.59 -5.36 9.24
N ALA A 78 7.20 -6.27 10.13
CA ALA A 78 6.05 -6.10 11.02
C ALA A 78 6.21 -4.86 11.93
N ALA A 79 7.38 -4.72 12.56
CA ALA A 79 7.70 -3.57 13.40
C ALA A 79 7.68 -2.25 12.60
N GLY A 80 8.23 -2.26 11.38
CA GLY A 80 8.21 -1.10 10.49
C GLY A 80 6.81 -0.67 10.06
N PHE A 81 5.95 -1.62 9.70
CA PHE A 81 4.56 -1.32 9.38
C PHE A 81 3.76 -0.91 10.62
N ALA A 82 3.99 -1.51 11.79
CA ALA A 82 3.40 -1.07 13.04
C ALA A 82 3.82 0.39 13.37
N GLY A 83 5.10 0.73 13.16
CA GLY A 83 5.59 2.11 13.29
C GLY A 83 4.90 3.09 12.35
N LEU A 84 4.71 2.71 11.07
CA LEU A 84 3.95 3.53 10.12
C LEU A 84 2.47 3.65 10.52
N ALA A 85 1.85 2.59 11.02
CA ALA A 85 0.48 2.63 11.50
C ALA A 85 0.34 3.61 12.68
N LEU A 86 1.22 3.52 13.68
CA LEU A 86 1.26 4.43 14.83
C LEU A 86 1.49 5.88 14.38
N TRP A 87 2.43 6.10 13.45
CA TRP A 87 2.65 7.43 12.87
C TRP A 87 1.36 8.00 12.25
N GLN A 88 0.67 7.20 11.44
CA GLN A 88 -0.56 7.65 10.80
C GLN A 88 -1.70 7.88 11.81
N LEU A 89 -1.74 7.13 12.92
CA LEU A 89 -2.69 7.37 14.01
C LEU A 89 -2.43 8.73 14.69
N THR A 90 -1.16 9.07 14.93
CA THR A 90 -0.81 10.38 15.49
C THR A 90 -1.15 11.54 14.53
N GLU A 91 -0.94 11.35 13.23
CA GLU A 91 -1.37 12.33 12.21
C GLU A 91 -2.90 12.48 12.16
N ALA A 92 -3.64 11.37 12.23
CA ALA A 92 -5.11 11.40 12.27
C ALA A 92 -5.64 12.14 13.50
N ALA A 93 -4.99 11.97 14.67
CA ALA A 93 -5.35 12.64 15.91
C ALA A 93 -4.95 14.14 15.90
N ALA A 94 -3.70 14.45 15.48
CA ALA A 94 -3.19 15.83 15.49
C ALA A 94 -3.90 16.72 14.46
N GLY A 95 -4.20 16.18 13.27
CA GLY A 95 -4.69 16.96 12.12
C GLY A 95 -3.62 17.92 11.57
N VAL A 96 -3.95 18.62 10.49
CA VAL A 96 -3.06 19.59 9.85
C VAL A 96 -3.35 21.00 10.38
N PRO A 97 -2.38 21.69 11.00
CA PRO A 97 -2.58 23.04 11.54
C PRO A 97 -2.83 24.07 10.42
N GLY A 98 -3.72 25.03 10.68
CA GLY A 98 -3.91 26.19 9.78
C GLY A 98 -4.68 25.90 8.49
N THR A 99 -5.37 24.79 8.39
CA THR A 99 -6.21 24.43 7.24
C THR A 99 -7.70 24.53 7.56
N ASP A 100 -8.52 24.79 6.52
CA ASP A 100 -9.98 24.78 6.61
C ASP A 100 -10.51 23.44 7.14
N THR A 101 -11.65 23.45 7.82
CA THR A 101 -12.25 22.27 8.44
C THR A 101 -12.39 21.09 7.47
N ALA A 102 -12.82 21.33 6.24
CA ALA A 102 -13.00 20.29 5.23
C ALA A 102 -11.67 19.63 4.84
N LYS A 103 -10.60 20.40 4.62
CA LYS A 103 -9.26 19.89 4.33
C LYS A 103 -8.68 19.12 5.52
N GLN A 104 -8.97 19.58 6.75
CA GLN A 104 -8.54 18.92 7.96
C GLN A 104 -9.20 17.55 8.15
N VAL A 105 -10.53 17.45 7.88
CA VAL A 105 -11.26 16.17 7.90
C VAL A 105 -10.70 15.22 6.86
N GLY A 106 -10.52 15.68 5.62
CA GLY A 106 -9.94 14.86 4.55
C GLY A 106 -8.54 14.32 4.89
N ALA A 107 -7.68 15.16 5.49
CA ALA A 107 -6.34 14.73 5.92
C ALA A 107 -6.41 13.65 7.02
N ARG A 108 -7.31 13.81 8.01
CA ARG A 108 -7.52 12.83 9.09
C ARG A 108 -8.05 11.50 8.57
N VAL A 109 -9.06 11.53 7.69
CA VAL A 109 -9.62 10.33 7.07
C VAL A 109 -8.54 9.58 6.28
N LYS A 110 -7.73 10.31 5.51
CA LYS A 110 -6.60 9.73 4.76
C LYS A 110 -5.55 9.11 5.70
N ALA A 111 -5.20 9.76 6.79
CA ALA A 111 -4.26 9.24 7.77
C ALA A 111 -4.83 8.00 8.47
N ALA A 112 -6.10 8.03 8.89
CA ALA A 112 -6.77 6.87 9.49
C ALA A 112 -6.82 5.66 8.53
N ALA A 113 -7.18 5.87 7.27
CA ALA A 113 -7.17 4.81 6.24
C ALA A 113 -5.78 4.19 6.06
N LYS A 114 -4.72 5.00 6.04
CA LYS A 114 -3.34 4.50 5.99
C LYS A 114 -2.94 3.74 7.25
N ALA A 115 -3.39 4.20 8.44
CA ALA A 115 -3.13 3.51 9.69
C ALA A 115 -3.72 2.09 9.68
N VAL A 116 -4.97 1.95 9.21
CA VAL A 116 -5.63 0.64 9.05
C VAL A 116 -4.85 -0.22 8.07
N LEU A 117 -4.47 0.31 6.90
CA LEU A 117 -3.70 -0.43 5.89
C LEU A 117 -2.37 -0.95 6.46
N TYR A 118 -1.57 -0.08 7.08
CA TYR A 118 -0.29 -0.48 7.66
C TYR A 118 -0.44 -1.43 8.85
N GLY A 119 -1.51 -1.26 9.66
CA GLY A 119 -1.86 -2.19 10.73
C GLY A 119 -2.19 -3.59 10.21
N ALA A 120 -2.98 -3.67 9.13
CA ALA A 120 -3.29 -4.93 8.46
C ALA A 120 -2.02 -5.61 7.91
N LEU A 121 -1.13 -4.85 7.23
CA LEU A 121 0.15 -5.37 6.73
C LEU A 121 1.07 -5.86 7.86
N ALA A 122 1.12 -5.15 8.99
CA ALA A 122 1.86 -5.60 10.17
C ALA A 122 1.29 -6.90 10.72
N GLY A 123 -0.03 -7.01 10.86
CA GLY A 123 -0.73 -8.21 11.30
C GLY A 123 -0.50 -9.40 10.36
N THR A 124 -0.51 -9.17 9.03
CA THR A 124 -0.21 -10.20 8.03
C THR A 124 1.24 -10.68 8.15
N ALA A 125 2.21 -9.77 8.33
CA ALA A 125 3.60 -10.14 8.52
C ALA A 125 3.81 -10.98 9.79
N VAL A 126 3.14 -10.63 10.90
CA VAL A 126 3.15 -11.41 12.15
C VAL A 126 2.57 -12.81 11.92
N ARG A 127 1.41 -12.91 11.26
CA ARG A 127 0.79 -14.21 10.96
C ARG A 127 1.70 -15.11 10.12
N VAL A 128 2.35 -14.55 9.10
CA VAL A 128 3.28 -15.31 8.24
C VAL A 128 4.47 -15.82 9.06
N VAL A 129 5.08 -14.99 9.91
CA VAL A 129 6.27 -15.40 10.70
C VAL A 129 5.92 -16.39 11.81
N THR A 130 4.70 -16.32 12.38
CA THR A 130 4.24 -17.26 13.43
C THR A 130 3.64 -18.55 12.87
N GLY A 131 3.52 -18.67 11.54
CA GLY A 131 2.90 -19.83 10.90
C GLY A 131 1.39 -19.96 11.18
N SER A 132 0.75 -18.89 11.67
CA SER A 132 -0.67 -18.92 12.02
C SER A 132 -1.54 -18.92 10.76
N SER A 133 -2.14 -20.06 10.43
CA SER A 133 -3.06 -20.23 9.28
C SER A 133 -4.49 -19.76 9.58
N GLY A 134 -4.72 -19.13 10.72
CA GLY A 134 -6.05 -18.76 11.19
C GLY A 134 -6.52 -17.39 10.72
N GLY A 135 -7.48 -17.39 9.83
CA GLY A 135 -8.23 -16.22 9.37
C GLY A 135 -8.75 -16.51 7.97
N GLY A 136 -10.06 -16.38 7.76
CA GLY A 136 -10.67 -16.53 6.44
C GLY A 136 -9.89 -15.72 5.42
N SER A 137 -9.68 -16.27 4.23
CA SER A 137 -9.00 -15.54 3.15
C SER A 137 -9.74 -14.23 2.91
N GLU A 138 -9.02 -13.14 2.61
CA GLU A 138 -9.66 -11.86 2.27
C GLU A 138 -10.69 -12.07 1.14
N GLU A 139 -10.42 -13.02 0.26
CA GLU A 139 -11.30 -13.50 -0.80
C GLU A 139 -12.58 -14.13 -0.25
N GLY A 140 -12.50 -14.95 0.80
CA GLY A 140 -13.68 -15.56 1.44
C GLY A 140 -14.63 -14.52 2.04
N LEU A 141 -14.09 -13.55 2.77
CA LEU A 141 -14.90 -12.44 3.32
C LEU A 141 -15.56 -11.61 2.21
N THR A 142 -14.82 -11.32 1.14
CA THR A 142 -15.35 -10.57 0.00
C THR A 142 -16.41 -11.37 -0.73
N ALA A 143 -16.21 -12.69 -0.91
CA ALA A 143 -17.20 -13.59 -1.52
C ALA A 143 -18.50 -13.63 -0.72
N ASP A 144 -18.43 -13.74 0.60
CA ASP A 144 -19.60 -13.75 1.48
C ASP A 144 -20.37 -12.41 1.42
N LEU A 145 -19.62 -11.29 1.35
CA LEU A 145 -20.23 -9.98 1.17
C LEU A 145 -20.92 -9.84 -0.19
N VAL A 146 -20.34 -10.34 -1.27
CA VAL A 146 -20.95 -10.28 -2.61
C VAL A 146 -22.24 -11.09 -2.68
N ARG A 147 -22.33 -12.22 -1.96
CA ARG A 147 -23.55 -13.03 -1.88
C ARG A 147 -24.66 -12.33 -1.10
N ALA A 148 -24.34 -11.46 -0.15
CA ALA A 148 -25.33 -10.72 0.63
C ALA A 148 -25.82 -9.48 -0.14
N PRO A 149 -27.14 -9.23 -0.27
CA PRO A 149 -27.69 -8.12 -1.05
C PRO A 149 -27.15 -6.75 -0.63
N ALA A 150 -27.03 -6.48 0.68
CA ALA A 150 -26.45 -5.25 1.21
C ALA A 150 -24.91 -5.24 1.08
N GLY A 151 -24.27 -6.39 1.25
CA GLY A 151 -22.81 -6.54 1.16
C GLY A 151 -22.28 -6.27 -0.24
N ARG A 152 -23.03 -6.63 -1.30
CA ARG A 152 -22.71 -6.35 -2.69
C ARG A 152 -22.48 -4.85 -2.95
N TRP A 153 -23.38 -4.01 -2.43
CA TRP A 153 -23.22 -2.56 -2.55
C TRP A 153 -22.00 -2.02 -1.80
N LEU A 154 -21.69 -2.63 -0.65
CA LEU A 154 -20.47 -2.31 0.08
C LEU A 154 -19.21 -2.65 -0.74
N VAL A 155 -19.19 -3.83 -1.37
CA VAL A 155 -18.08 -4.25 -2.26
C VAL A 155 -17.95 -3.30 -3.46
N ALA A 156 -19.07 -2.86 -4.07
CA ALA A 156 -19.06 -1.87 -5.14
C ALA A 156 -18.45 -0.54 -4.70
N VAL A 157 -18.83 -0.05 -3.52
CA VAL A 157 -18.26 1.19 -2.96
C VAL A 157 -16.77 1.05 -2.68
N VAL A 158 -16.36 -0.08 -2.08
CA VAL A 158 -14.93 -0.36 -1.82
C VAL A 158 -14.16 -0.41 -3.14
N GLY A 159 -14.67 -1.12 -4.16
CA GLY A 159 -14.07 -1.17 -5.49
C GLY A 159 -13.92 0.22 -6.13
N ALA A 160 -14.98 1.04 -6.07
CA ALA A 160 -14.95 2.41 -6.58
C ALA A 160 -13.92 3.29 -5.85
N VAL A 161 -13.79 3.13 -4.53
CA VAL A 161 -12.75 3.81 -3.73
C VAL A 161 -11.35 3.36 -4.16
N ILE A 162 -11.14 2.07 -4.38
CA ILE A 162 -9.85 1.53 -4.85
C ILE A 162 -9.51 2.09 -6.23
N VAL A 163 -10.47 2.14 -7.17
CA VAL A 163 -10.29 2.79 -8.49
C VAL A 163 -9.90 4.25 -8.30
N GLY A 164 -10.61 4.98 -7.44
CA GLY A 164 -10.30 6.38 -7.14
C GLY A 164 -8.87 6.56 -6.59
N VAL A 165 -8.43 5.67 -5.70
CA VAL A 165 -7.05 5.62 -5.19
C VAL A 165 -6.06 5.30 -6.31
N GLY A 166 -6.40 4.38 -7.23
CA GLY A 166 -5.60 4.07 -8.41
C GLY A 166 -5.40 5.31 -9.30
N VAL A 167 -6.48 5.98 -9.67
CA VAL A 167 -6.45 7.24 -10.45
C VAL A 167 -5.62 8.30 -9.72
N PHE A 168 -5.82 8.47 -8.41
CA PHE A 168 -5.01 9.40 -7.61
C PHE A 168 -3.52 9.08 -7.70
N HIS A 169 -3.12 7.80 -7.66
CA HIS A 169 -1.72 7.40 -7.77
C HIS A 169 -1.16 7.70 -9.16
N VAL A 170 -1.92 7.42 -10.24
CA VAL A 170 -1.52 7.77 -11.60
C VAL A 170 -1.31 9.28 -11.73
N VAL A 171 -2.27 10.09 -11.29
CA VAL A 171 -2.18 11.55 -11.34
C VAL A 171 -1.02 12.06 -10.48
N LYS A 172 -0.82 11.49 -9.27
CA LYS A 172 0.28 11.84 -8.38
C LYS A 172 1.64 11.54 -9.00
N GLY A 173 1.78 10.40 -9.68
CA GLY A 173 2.98 10.03 -10.44
C GLY A 173 3.22 10.97 -11.62
N TRP A 174 2.19 11.18 -12.45
CA TRP A 174 2.27 12.02 -13.64
C TRP A 174 2.64 13.48 -13.32
N ARG A 175 1.93 14.07 -12.34
CA ARG A 175 2.19 15.44 -11.88
C ARG A 175 3.42 15.58 -10.99
N LYS A 176 4.06 14.46 -10.62
CA LYS A 176 5.21 14.41 -9.72
C LYS A 176 4.95 15.05 -8.34
N SER A 177 3.69 15.14 -7.91
CA SER A 177 3.31 15.76 -6.64
C SER A 177 3.73 14.93 -5.41
N PHE A 178 4.25 13.70 -5.62
CA PHE A 178 4.93 12.94 -4.57
C PHE A 178 6.23 13.60 -4.05
N ARG A 179 6.75 14.61 -4.77
CA ARG A 179 7.89 15.43 -4.31
C ARG A 179 7.58 16.18 -3.03
N ASP A 180 6.32 16.58 -2.87
CA ASP A 180 5.86 17.32 -1.67
C ASP A 180 5.93 16.47 -0.41
N ASP A 181 5.95 15.13 -0.54
CA ASP A 181 6.13 14.20 0.56
C ASP A 181 7.61 14.07 1.01
N LEU A 182 8.55 14.70 0.27
CA LEU A 182 9.99 14.61 0.53
C LEU A 182 10.57 15.94 0.98
N ARG A 183 11.55 15.93 1.91
CA ARG A 183 12.33 17.12 2.29
C ARG A 183 13.32 17.50 1.19
N ALA A 184 13.85 16.51 0.50
CA ALA A 184 14.77 16.66 -0.62
C ALA A 184 14.64 15.45 -1.55
N THR A 185 15.06 15.59 -2.79
CA THR A 185 15.11 14.47 -3.76
C THR A 185 16.54 14.01 -4.04
N GLY A 186 17.54 14.64 -3.40
CA GLY A 186 18.94 14.52 -3.79
C GLY A 186 19.30 15.50 -4.92
N THR A 187 20.58 15.57 -5.25
CA THR A 187 21.13 16.44 -6.30
C THR A 187 21.64 15.62 -7.48
N GLY A 188 21.74 16.23 -8.65
CA GLY A 188 22.31 15.62 -9.85
C GLY A 188 21.55 14.36 -10.33
N ALA A 189 22.29 13.36 -10.77
CA ALA A 189 21.75 12.12 -11.33
C ALA A 189 20.90 11.33 -10.32
N ALA A 190 21.28 11.29 -9.04
CA ALA A 190 20.55 10.61 -8.00
C ALA A 190 19.16 11.24 -7.78
N GLY A 191 19.06 12.56 -7.76
CA GLY A 191 17.77 13.25 -7.64
C GLY A 191 16.85 12.98 -8.83
N GLN A 192 17.40 12.96 -10.04
CA GLN A 192 16.63 12.61 -11.24
C GLN A 192 16.16 11.15 -11.22
N ALA A 193 17.00 10.22 -10.75
CA ALA A 193 16.61 8.81 -10.59
C ALA A 193 15.44 8.65 -9.62
N VAL A 194 15.46 9.29 -8.46
CA VAL A 194 14.37 9.31 -7.49
C VAL A 194 13.06 9.80 -8.12
N LEU A 195 13.14 10.87 -8.92
CA LEU A 195 11.97 11.42 -9.60
C LEU A 195 11.40 10.46 -10.66
N ARG A 196 12.26 9.84 -11.49
CA ARG A 196 11.83 8.87 -12.50
C ARG A 196 11.24 7.62 -11.87
N LEU A 197 11.92 7.05 -10.87
CA LEU A 197 11.43 5.88 -10.14
C LEU A 197 10.10 6.15 -9.43
N GLY A 198 9.96 7.33 -8.80
CA GLY A 198 8.70 7.73 -8.19
C GLY A 198 7.58 7.86 -9.23
N THR A 199 7.84 8.52 -10.38
CA THR A 199 6.84 8.69 -11.44
C THR A 199 6.37 7.33 -11.97
N VAL A 200 7.30 6.49 -12.42
CA VAL A 200 6.98 5.16 -12.98
C VAL A 200 6.30 4.29 -11.93
N GLY A 201 6.82 4.29 -10.70
CA GLY A 201 6.28 3.48 -9.61
C GLY A 201 4.86 3.87 -9.21
N TYR A 202 4.58 5.16 -9.06
CA TYR A 202 3.22 5.62 -8.74
C TYR A 202 2.22 5.30 -9.85
N VAL A 203 2.62 5.49 -11.13
CA VAL A 203 1.75 5.19 -12.28
C VAL A 203 1.45 3.68 -12.34
N ALA A 204 2.47 2.82 -12.28
CA ALA A 204 2.27 1.37 -12.33
C ALA A 204 1.41 0.86 -11.16
N LYS A 205 1.69 1.33 -9.94
CA LYS A 205 0.87 1.00 -8.77
C LYS A 205 -0.58 1.47 -8.93
N GLY A 206 -0.78 2.66 -9.52
CA GLY A 206 -2.12 3.19 -9.78
C GLY A 206 -2.89 2.36 -10.81
N ILE A 207 -2.23 1.85 -11.85
CA ILE A 207 -2.83 0.94 -12.84
C ILE A 207 -3.25 -0.37 -12.17
N ALA A 208 -2.35 -1.02 -11.41
CA ALA A 208 -2.67 -2.26 -10.72
C ALA A 208 -3.87 -2.10 -9.75
N LEU A 209 -3.91 -1.00 -8.98
CA LEU A 209 -5.04 -0.68 -8.11
C LEU A 209 -6.32 -0.38 -8.90
N GLY A 210 -6.21 0.27 -10.07
CA GLY A 210 -7.34 0.52 -10.94
C GLY A 210 -7.99 -0.77 -11.45
N VAL A 211 -7.17 -1.75 -11.86
CA VAL A 211 -7.65 -3.08 -12.27
C VAL A 211 -8.28 -3.81 -11.08
N LEU A 212 -7.59 -3.85 -9.94
CA LEU A 212 -8.11 -4.47 -8.72
C LEU A 212 -9.48 -3.91 -8.32
N GLY A 213 -9.61 -2.58 -8.25
CA GLY A 213 -10.88 -1.95 -7.93
C GLY A 213 -11.96 -2.20 -8.98
N GLY A 214 -11.57 -2.30 -10.25
CA GLY A 214 -12.46 -2.67 -11.35
C GLY A 214 -13.02 -4.09 -11.19
N LEU A 215 -12.21 -5.06 -10.76
CA LEU A 215 -12.67 -6.42 -10.45
C LEU A 215 -13.69 -6.44 -9.32
N PHE A 216 -13.47 -5.67 -8.24
CA PHE A 216 -14.43 -5.54 -7.14
C PHE A 216 -15.77 -4.95 -7.61
N VAL A 217 -15.73 -3.91 -8.44
CA VAL A 217 -16.95 -3.33 -9.02
C VAL A 217 -17.65 -4.35 -9.93
N ALA A 218 -16.91 -5.05 -10.78
CA ALA A 218 -17.45 -6.08 -11.66
C ALA A 218 -18.11 -7.21 -10.87
N ALA A 219 -17.46 -7.72 -9.82
CA ALA A 219 -18.02 -8.73 -8.92
C ALA A 219 -19.35 -8.28 -8.29
N ALA A 220 -19.39 -7.05 -7.83
CA ALA A 220 -20.60 -6.47 -7.22
C ALA A 220 -21.75 -6.31 -8.23
N VAL A 221 -21.45 -5.81 -9.45
CA VAL A 221 -22.46 -5.58 -10.49
C VAL A 221 -23.01 -6.89 -11.05
N THR A 222 -22.14 -7.87 -11.29
CA THR A 222 -22.53 -9.16 -11.84
C THR A 222 -23.02 -10.14 -10.76
N ALA A 223 -22.93 -9.79 -9.48
CA ALA A 223 -23.21 -10.67 -8.33
C ALA A 223 -22.40 -11.97 -8.37
N ASP A 224 -21.17 -11.91 -8.89
CA ASP A 224 -20.28 -13.02 -9.10
C ASP A 224 -19.06 -12.89 -8.15
N PRO A 225 -19.03 -13.66 -7.04
CA PRO A 225 -17.95 -13.57 -6.07
C PRO A 225 -16.58 -13.97 -6.65
N GLU A 226 -16.53 -14.81 -7.68
CA GLU A 226 -15.27 -15.27 -8.29
C GLU A 226 -14.50 -14.12 -8.97
N LYS A 227 -15.21 -13.05 -9.33
CA LYS A 227 -14.59 -11.82 -9.85
C LYS A 227 -13.98 -10.91 -8.78
N ALA A 228 -14.31 -11.12 -7.51
CA ALA A 228 -13.80 -10.33 -6.39
C ALA A 228 -12.42 -10.83 -5.94
N GLY A 229 -11.49 -10.92 -6.86
CA GLY A 229 -10.13 -11.39 -6.60
C GLY A 229 -9.25 -10.34 -5.90
N GLY A 230 -8.06 -10.79 -5.50
CA GLY A 230 -7.02 -9.96 -4.91
C GLY A 230 -6.13 -9.24 -5.94
N LEU A 231 -4.98 -8.76 -5.47
CA LEU A 231 -3.97 -8.16 -6.34
C LEU A 231 -3.41 -9.17 -7.36
N ASP A 232 -3.28 -10.44 -6.97
CA ASP A 232 -2.84 -11.52 -7.86
C ASP A 232 -3.79 -11.66 -9.06
N ASP A 233 -5.11 -11.67 -8.83
CA ASP A 233 -6.11 -11.77 -9.90
C ASP A 233 -6.13 -10.51 -10.78
N ALA A 234 -5.90 -9.34 -10.20
CA ALA A 234 -5.74 -8.10 -10.97
C ALA A 234 -4.53 -8.18 -11.92
N LEU A 235 -3.41 -8.76 -11.46
CA LEU A 235 -2.22 -8.95 -12.29
C LEU A 235 -2.42 -10.05 -13.33
N ARG A 236 -3.15 -11.14 -13.02
CA ARG A 236 -3.56 -12.16 -13.99
C ARG A 236 -4.47 -11.57 -15.06
N THR A 237 -5.45 -10.75 -14.67
CA THR A 237 -6.32 -10.02 -15.61
C THR A 237 -5.51 -9.15 -16.58
N ILE A 238 -4.45 -8.48 -16.11
CA ILE A 238 -3.54 -7.74 -17.00
C ILE A 238 -2.82 -8.69 -17.97
N ARG A 239 -2.39 -9.87 -17.50
CA ARG A 239 -1.72 -10.88 -18.33
C ARG A 239 -2.59 -11.41 -19.46
N GLU A 240 -3.90 -11.55 -19.23
CA GLU A 240 -4.88 -12.06 -20.19
C GLU A 240 -5.23 -11.05 -21.30
N GLN A 241 -4.84 -9.78 -21.15
CA GLN A 241 -5.10 -8.77 -22.18
C GLN A 241 -4.19 -8.95 -23.40
N PRO A 242 -4.55 -8.41 -24.58
CA PRO A 242 -3.63 -8.32 -25.71
C PRO A 242 -2.30 -7.69 -25.28
N PHE A 243 -1.18 -8.33 -25.65
CA PHE A 243 0.17 -7.96 -25.16
C PHE A 243 0.36 -8.09 -23.64
N GLY A 244 -0.46 -8.90 -22.97
CA GLY A 244 -0.54 -9.00 -21.52
C GLY A 244 0.79 -9.30 -20.83
N VAL A 245 1.64 -10.16 -21.43
CA VAL A 245 2.99 -10.42 -20.90
C VAL A 245 3.81 -9.13 -20.81
N VAL A 246 3.81 -8.32 -21.88
CA VAL A 246 4.56 -7.05 -21.90
C VAL A 246 3.98 -6.05 -20.90
N LEU A 247 2.65 -5.95 -20.84
CA LEU A 247 1.96 -5.07 -19.89
C LEU A 247 2.24 -5.48 -18.44
N LEU A 248 2.23 -6.79 -18.16
CA LEU A 248 2.48 -7.30 -16.82
C LEU A 248 3.95 -7.13 -16.41
N VAL A 249 4.90 -7.38 -17.32
CA VAL A 249 6.32 -7.09 -17.07
C VAL A 249 6.52 -5.60 -16.78
N ALA A 250 5.94 -4.72 -17.60
CA ALA A 250 6.03 -3.27 -17.39
C ALA A 250 5.42 -2.86 -16.05
N THR A 251 4.28 -3.45 -15.67
CA THR A 251 3.62 -3.21 -14.38
C THR A 251 4.50 -3.71 -13.23
N GLY A 252 5.05 -4.92 -13.31
CA GLY A 252 5.93 -5.50 -12.31
C GLY A 252 7.21 -4.68 -12.10
N LEU A 253 7.88 -4.29 -13.19
CA LEU A 253 9.05 -3.41 -13.13
C LEU A 253 8.69 -2.02 -12.55
N GLY A 254 7.50 -1.51 -12.87
CA GLY A 254 7.00 -0.28 -12.30
C GLY A 254 6.74 -0.39 -10.80
N ILE A 255 6.15 -1.49 -10.32
CA ILE A 255 5.96 -1.76 -8.89
C ILE A 255 7.33 -1.89 -8.19
N ALA A 256 8.30 -2.57 -8.82
CA ALA A 256 9.66 -2.64 -8.30
C ALA A 256 10.31 -1.24 -8.23
N ALA A 257 10.10 -0.39 -9.24
CA ALA A 257 10.57 1.00 -9.22
C ALA A 257 9.97 1.79 -8.04
N TYR A 258 8.69 1.55 -7.70
CA TYR A 258 8.10 2.11 -6.47
C TYR A 258 8.78 1.58 -5.21
N GLY A 259 9.19 0.31 -5.20
CA GLY A 259 9.98 -0.30 -4.14
C GLY A 259 11.30 0.45 -3.92
N VAL A 260 12.07 0.66 -4.98
CA VAL A 260 13.33 1.45 -4.92
C VAL A 260 13.08 2.89 -4.48
N TYR A 261 12.03 3.53 -5.00
CA TYR A 261 11.62 4.88 -4.56
C TYR A 261 11.28 4.91 -3.07
N SER A 262 10.71 3.84 -2.50
CA SER A 262 10.37 3.77 -1.07
C SER A 262 11.59 3.83 -0.16
N PHE A 263 12.78 3.35 -0.60
CA PHE A 263 14.03 3.56 0.13
C PHE A 263 14.46 5.03 0.11
N ALA A 264 14.26 5.75 -0.99
CA ALA A 264 14.47 7.19 -1.01
C ALA A 264 13.50 7.90 -0.04
N ARG A 265 12.25 7.46 0.06
CA ARG A 265 11.32 7.95 1.08
C ARG A 265 11.80 7.67 2.50
N ALA A 266 12.36 6.49 2.78
CA ALA A 266 12.92 6.20 4.10
C ALA A 266 13.97 7.23 4.53
N LYS A 267 14.77 7.72 3.56
CA LYS A 267 15.82 8.72 3.80
C LYS A 267 15.28 10.16 3.83
N TYR A 268 14.40 10.51 2.90
CA TYR A 268 14.03 11.90 2.60
C TYR A 268 12.58 12.26 2.95
N ALA A 269 11.77 11.36 3.53
CA ALA A 269 10.40 11.69 3.89
C ALA A 269 10.32 12.87 4.85
N ARG A 270 9.31 13.70 4.67
CA ARG A 270 8.87 14.68 5.67
C ARG A 270 8.07 13.90 6.73
N LEU A 271 8.68 13.70 7.87
CA LEU A 271 8.12 13.11 9.08
C LEU A 271 8.04 14.18 10.16
#